data_69ee4848dff3d63f2d10941385b126df
#
_entry.id   69ee4848dff3d63f2d10941385b126df
#
_cell.length_a   1.000
_cell.length_b   1.000
_cell.length_c   1.000
_cell.angle_alpha   90.00
_cell.angle_beta   90.00
_cell.angle_gamma   90.00
#
_symmetry.space_group_name_H-M   'P 1'
#
loop_
_entity.id
_entity.type
_entity.pdbx_description
1 polymer ?
#
loop_
_entity_poly.entity_id
_entity_poly.type
_entity_poly.pdbx_seq_one_letter_code
_entity_poly.pdbx_strand_id
1 'polypeptide(L)'
;GKLSKMTNETIFMNRELSWLKFNERVLEEAENEKNPLCERLTFASIYQSNLDEFFMVRVGSLIDQMIVSKNVKDNKTGMTAKEQIQAILARVAKLNRRKDTVYENLMDEVAQAGIRLVDFRKIGKKEGKYLEQYFDAEIAPLISPIVVGKRQPFPFLKNKGIYAVVVLEKKNGKEKLGIIPCNSGVFPRLVQVPGEEETYMLAEELILH
;
A
#
# COMPACT_ATOMS: atom_id res chain seq x y z
N GLY A 1 31.80 -37.38 27.53
CA GLY A 1 30.58 -37.03 26.82
C GLY A 1 30.43 -35.49 26.84
N LYS A 2 30.73 -34.86 25.71
CA LYS A 2 30.42 -33.43 25.50
C LYS A 2 28.94 -33.33 25.13
N LEU A 3 28.07 -33.11 26.12
CA LEU A 3 26.74 -32.60 25.86
C LEU A 3 26.90 -31.14 25.44
N SER A 4 26.66 -30.86 24.17
CA SER A 4 26.59 -29.55 23.59
C SER A 4 25.59 -28.71 24.39
N LYS A 5 26.04 -27.59 24.91
CA LYS A 5 25.17 -26.50 25.33
C LYS A 5 24.40 -26.06 24.10
N MET A 6 23.23 -26.61 23.88
CA MET A 6 22.20 -25.97 23.06
C MET A 6 21.81 -24.69 23.79
N THR A 7 22.28 -23.56 23.29
CA THR A 7 21.93 -22.25 23.78
C THR A 7 20.42 -22.07 23.65
N ASN A 8 19.77 -21.77 24.77
CA ASN A 8 18.33 -21.45 24.90
C ASN A 8 17.89 -20.20 24.11
N GLU A 9 18.68 -19.74 23.17
CA GLU A 9 18.43 -18.49 22.40
C GLU A 9 17.37 -18.65 21.30
N THR A 10 16.86 -19.84 21.05
CA THR A 10 15.93 -20.11 19.93
C THR A 10 14.47 -20.26 20.35
N ILE A 11 14.12 -20.18 21.62
CA ILE A 11 12.77 -20.55 22.09
C ILE A 11 11.82 -19.35 22.18
N PHE A 12 12.29 -18.14 22.32
CA PHE A 12 11.44 -16.95 22.41
C PHE A 12 11.60 -16.06 21.18
N MET A 13 10.84 -16.35 20.13
CA MET A 13 10.68 -15.43 19.03
C MET A 13 9.90 -14.20 19.50
N ASN A 14 10.36 -13.00 19.12
CA ASN A 14 9.62 -11.77 19.37
C ASN A 14 8.18 -11.91 18.84
N ARG A 15 7.20 -11.45 19.63
CA ARG A 15 5.78 -11.58 19.34
C ARG A 15 5.41 -10.96 17.99
N GLU A 16 6.01 -9.83 17.65
CA GLU A 16 5.77 -9.11 16.40
C GLU A 16 6.37 -9.84 15.20
N LEU A 17 7.55 -10.41 15.35
CA LEU A 17 8.18 -11.25 14.30
C LEU A 17 7.41 -12.56 14.11
N SER A 18 6.85 -13.13 15.16
CA SER A 18 5.95 -14.31 15.09
C SER A 18 4.68 -13.97 14.31
N TRP A 19 4.12 -12.78 14.52
CA TRP A 19 2.95 -12.31 13.80
C TRP A 19 3.26 -12.10 12.30
N LEU A 20 4.41 -11.52 11.96
CA LEU A 20 4.85 -11.40 10.57
C LEU A 20 5.00 -12.77 9.90
N LYS A 21 5.48 -13.78 10.63
CA LYS A 21 5.55 -15.16 10.13
C LYS A 21 4.17 -15.77 9.88
N PHE A 22 3.18 -15.42 10.69
CA PHE A 22 1.79 -15.79 10.43
C PHE A 22 1.27 -15.13 9.16
N ASN A 23 1.48 -13.81 8.98
CA ASN A 23 1.03 -13.10 7.79
C ASN A 23 1.77 -13.55 6.52
N GLU A 24 3.02 -14.02 6.64
CA GLU A 24 3.76 -14.64 5.54
C GLU A 24 3.03 -15.90 5.00
N ARG A 25 2.42 -16.71 5.88
CA ARG A 25 1.61 -17.87 5.45
C ARG A 25 0.38 -17.45 4.65
N VAL A 26 -0.21 -16.29 4.93
CA VAL A 26 -1.29 -15.73 4.11
C VAL A 26 -0.77 -15.39 2.72
N LEU A 27 0.44 -14.83 2.60
CA LEU A 27 1.07 -14.58 1.32
C LEU A 27 1.37 -15.87 0.54
N GLU A 28 1.78 -16.94 1.23
CA GLU A 28 1.99 -18.27 0.64
C GLU A 28 0.72 -18.84 -0.01
N GLU A 29 -0.46 -18.58 0.56
CA GLU A 29 -1.72 -18.98 -0.05
C GLU A 29 -2.01 -18.19 -1.36
N ALA A 30 -1.59 -16.92 -1.44
CA ALA A 30 -1.66 -16.15 -2.67
C ALA A 30 -0.69 -16.65 -3.76
N GLU A 31 0.45 -17.21 -3.36
CA GLU A 31 1.44 -17.82 -4.26
C GLU A 31 1.02 -19.21 -4.76
N ASN A 32 0.19 -19.91 -3.99
CA ASN A 32 -0.17 -21.30 -4.27
C ASN A 32 -1.08 -21.42 -5.48
N GLU A 33 -0.51 -21.82 -6.61
CA GLU A 33 -1.21 -21.99 -7.89
C GLU A 33 -2.34 -23.05 -7.86
N LYS A 34 -2.41 -23.87 -6.81
CA LYS A 34 -3.55 -24.81 -6.61
C LYS A 34 -4.82 -24.10 -6.18
N ASN A 35 -4.71 -22.90 -5.63
CA ASN A 35 -5.85 -22.09 -5.27
C ASN A 35 -6.38 -21.36 -6.51
N PRO A 36 -7.72 -21.21 -6.66
CA PRO A 36 -8.30 -20.42 -7.74
C PRO A 36 -7.80 -18.97 -7.75
N LEU A 37 -7.67 -18.36 -8.92
CA LEU A 37 -7.14 -17.01 -9.10
C LEU A 37 -7.83 -15.97 -8.20
N CYS A 38 -9.17 -15.99 -8.11
CA CYS A 38 -9.93 -15.06 -7.26
C CYS A 38 -9.60 -15.23 -5.76
N GLU A 39 -9.38 -16.45 -5.29
CA GLU A 39 -8.98 -16.71 -3.92
C GLU A 39 -7.55 -16.21 -3.65
N ARG A 40 -6.65 -16.43 -4.58
CA ARG A 40 -5.26 -15.91 -4.50
C ARG A 40 -5.23 -14.38 -4.43
N LEU A 41 -6.04 -13.70 -5.23
CA LEU A 41 -6.22 -12.24 -5.14
C LEU A 41 -6.77 -11.82 -3.77
N THR A 42 -7.72 -12.57 -3.23
CA THR A 42 -8.27 -12.33 -1.89
C THR A 42 -7.20 -12.49 -0.82
N PHE A 43 -6.37 -13.54 -0.86
CA PHE A 43 -5.27 -13.74 0.08
C PHE A 43 -4.23 -12.62 -0.01
N ALA A 44 -3.88 -12.15 -1.21
CA ALA A 44 -2.98 -11.01 -1.39
C ALA A 44 -3.55 -9.72 -0.76
N SER A 45 -4.85 -9.49 -0.89
CA SER A 45 -5.56 -8.37 -0.25
C SER A 45 -5.56 -8.49 1.27
N ILE A 46 -5.83 -9.69 1.81
CA ILE A 46 -5.80 -9.96 3.26
C ILE A 46 -4.39 -9.72 3.81
N TYR A 47 -3.36 -10.20 3.12
CA TYR A 47 -1.97 -9.97 3.51
C TYR A 47 -1.67 -8.48 3.68
N GLN A 48 -2.04 -7.66 2.70
CA GLN A 48 -1.81 -6.22 2.74
C GLN A 48 -2.62 -5.55 3.85
N SER A 49 -3.90 -5.88 3.99
CA SER A 49 -4.76 -5.33 5.04
C SER A 49 -4.26 -5.66 6.45
N ASN A 50 -3.80 -6.89 6.65
CA ASN A 50 -3.18 -7.34 7.90
C ASN A 50 -1.91 -6.54 8.20
N LEU A 51 -1.07 -6.31 7.20
CA LEU A 51 0.18 -5.57 7.36
C LEU A 51 -0.10 -4.10 7.72
N ASP A 52 -1.07 -3.47 7.08
CA ASP A 52 -1.49 -2.09 7.38
C ASP A 52 -1.95 -1.97 8.84
N GLU A 53 -2.79 -2.88 9.31
CA GLU A 53 -3.26 -2.90 10.70
C GLU A 53 -2.12 -3.15 11.69
N PHE A 54 -1.20 -4.04 11.35
CA PHE A 54 -0.01 -4.30 12.15
C PHE A 54 0.84 -3.04 12.35
N PHE A 55 1.06 -2.27 11.29
CA PHE A 55 1.79 -1.00 11.40
C PHE A 55 1.04 0.04 12.23
N MET A 56 -0.26 0.18 12.03
CA MET A 56 -1.07 1.15 12.76
C MET A 56 -1.11 0.87 14.28
N VAL A 57 -1.27 -0.39 14.65
CA VAL A 57 -1.51 -0.76 16.06
C VAL A 57 -0.20 -1.13 16.75
N ARG A 58 0.54 -2.10 16.20
CA ARG A 58 1.69 -2.69 16.92
C ARG A 58 2.97 -1.88 16.73
N VAL A 59 3.30 -1.50 15.51
CA VAL A 59 4.48 -0.68 15.24
C VAL A 59 4.28 0.72 15.81
N GLY A 60 3.10 1.28 15.72
CA GLY A 60 2.74 2.54 16.37
C GLY A 60 3.01 2.50 17.87
N SER A 61 2.55 1.46 18.56
CA SER A 61 2.81 1.27 20.00
C SER A 61 4.30 1.13 20.33
N LEU A 62 5.08 0.44 19.49
CA LEU A 62 6.55 0.35 19.68
C LEU A 62 7.25 1.69 19.46
N ILE A 63 6.76 2.51 18.54
CA ILE A 63 7.28 3.86 18.33
C ILE A 63 7.03 4.73 19.55
N ASP A 64 5.83 4.69 20.13
CA ASP A 64 5.48 5.41 21.36
C ASP A 64 6.38 4.95 22.52
N GLN A 65 6.60 3.65 22.68
CA GLN A 65 7.53 3.12 23.68
C GLN A 65 8.97 3.61 23.45
N MET A 66 9.43 3.66 22.21
CA MET A 66 10.77 4.15 21.87
C MET A 66 10.96 5.63 22.25
N ILE A 67 9.92 6.45 22.09
CA ILE A 67 9.93 7.87 22.45
C ILE A 67 9.99 8.05 23.98
N VAL A 68 9.16 7.31 24.71
CA VAL A 68 9.01 7.44 26.16
C VAL A 68 10.16 6.77 26.91
N SER A 69 10.66 5.63 26.44
CA SER A 69 11.56 4.76 27.21
C SER A 69 12.66 4.16 26.32
N LYS A 70 13.68 4.96 26.01
CA LYS A 70 14.75 4.59 25.05
C LYS A 70 15.52 3.30 25.38
N ASN A 71 15.60 2.88 26.64
CA ASN A 71 16.44 1.78 27.09
C ASN A 71 15.69 0.62 27.76
N VAL A 72 14.35 0.65 27.79
CA VAL A 72 13.57 -0.46 28.34
C VAL A 72 13.61 -1.64 27.38
N LYS A 73 14.00 -2.79 27.88
CA LYS A 73 14.09 -4.04 27.13
C LYS A 73 12.85 -4.90 27.39
N ASP A 74 12.39 -5.57 26.32
CA ASP A 74 11.38 -6.59 26.44
C ASP A 74 11.86 -7.75 27.33
N ASN A 75 11.04 -8.16 28.30
CA ASN A 75 11.39 -9.19 29.29
C ASN A 75 11.64 -10.58 28.67
N LYS A 76 11.11 -10.85 27.49
CA LYS A 76 11.20 -12.16 26.83
C LYS A 76 12.36 -12.25 25.86
N THR A 77 12.60 -11.19 25.08
CA THR A 77 13.60 -11.16 24.01
C THR A 77 14.84 -10.37 24.36
N GLY A 78 14.77 -9.53 25.39
CA GLY A 78 15.85 -8.60 25.76
C GLY A 78 16.06 -7.47 24.77
N MET A 79 15.21 -7.32 23.74
CA MET A 79 15.31 -6.29 22.71
C MET A 79 14.67 -4.99 23.17
N THR A 80 15.31 -3.86 22.87
CA THR A 80 14.69 -2.53 22.99
C THR A 80 13.61 -2.33 21.92
N ALA A 81 12.70 -1.37 22.11
CA ALA A 81 11.68 -1.03 21.10
C ALA A 81 12.34 -0.67 19.74
N LYS A 82 13.47 0.06 19.77
CA LYS A 82 14.23 0.39 18.55
C LYS A 82 14.73 -0.85 17.80
N GLU A 83 15.33 -1.78 18.51
CA GLU A 83 15.82 -3.04 17.93
C GLU A 83 14.69 -3.89 17.35
N GLN A 84 13.54 -3.94 18.03
CA GLN A 84 12.34 -4.60 17.53
C GLN A 84 11.83 -3.94 16.23
N ILE A 85 11.72 -2.62 16.18
CA ILE A 85 11.32 -1.88 14.97
C ILE A 85 12.28 -2.15 13.81
N GLN A 86 13.58 -2.14 14.05
CA GLN A 86 14.58 -2.42 13.01
C GLN A 86 14.43 -3.85 12.45
N ALA A 87 14.23 -4.84 13.32
CA ALA A 87 14.01 -6.23 12.91
C ALA A 87 12.71 -6.39 12.11
N ILE A 88 11.62 -5.72 12.54
CA ILE A 88 10.33 -5.66 11.82
C ILE A 88 10.53 -5.07 10.43
N LEU A 89 11.15 -3.91 10.32
CA LEU A 89 11.35 -3.23 9.03
C LEU A 89 12.19 -4.06 8.07
N ALA A 90 13.25 -4.71 8.55
CA ALA A 90 14.08 -5.61 7.74
C ALA A 90 13.27 -6.82 7.22
N ARG A 91 12.41 -7.40 8.07
CA ARG A 91 11.55 -8.51 7.67
C ARG A 91 10.47 -8.09 6.67
N VAL A 92 9.82 -6.97 6.93
CA VAL A 92 8.78 -6.40 6.06
C VAL A 92 9.36 -6.03 4.69
N ALA A 93 10.57 -5.46 4.62
CA ALA A 93 11.23 -5.16 3.34
C ALA A 93 11.46 -6.42 2.48
N LYS A 94 11.77 -7.55 3.10
CA LYS A 94 11.86 -8.85 2.43
C LYS A 94 10.50 -9.34 1.91
N LEU A 95 9.48 -9.26 2.76
CA LEU A 95 8.13 -9.70 2.44
C LEU A 95 7.48 -8.82 1.36
N ASN A 96 7.76 -7.51 1.36
CA ASN A 96 7.25 -6.60 0.35
C ASN A 96 7.77 -6.92 -1.05
N ARG A 97 9.07 -7.22 -1.18
CA ARG A 97 9.62 -7.66 -2.49
C ARG A 97 8.93 -8.93 -3.00
N ARG A 98 8.69 -9.88 -2.10
CA ARG A 98 7.98 -11.12 -2.44
C ARG A 98 6.52 -10.84 -2.82
N LYS A 99 5.83 -10.00 -2.04
CA LYS A 99 4.47 -9.55 -2.33
C LYS A 99 4.37 -8.86 -3.70
N ASP A 100 5.32 -8.00 -4.04
CA ASP A 100 5.32 -7.30 -5.33
C ASP A 100 5.40 -8.30 -6.50
N THR A 101 6.27 -9.31 -6.40
CA THR A 101 6.35 -10.39 -7.40
C THR A 101 5.04 -11.19 -7.48
N VAL A 102 4.43 -11.52 -6.34
CA VAL A 102 3.12 -12.21 -6.30
C VAL A 102 2.05 -11.38 -6.99
N TYR A 103 2.01 -10.08 -6.69
CA TYR A 103 1.05 -9.16 -7.29
C TYR A 103 1.22 -9.06 -8.82
N GLU A 104 2.45 -8.91 -9.30
CA GLU A 104 2.76 -8.88 -10.74
C GLU A 104 2.27 -10.15 -11.44
N ASN A 105 2.59 -11.32 -10.89
CA ASN A 105 2.15 -12.61 -11.44
C ASN A 105 0.62 -12.73 -11.47
N LEU A 106 -0.05 -12.33 -10.39
CA LEU A 106 -1.52 -12.35 -10.32
C LEU A 106 -2.15 -11.40 -11.35
N MET A 107 -1.56 -10.21 -11.56
CA MET A 107 -2.04 -9.27 -12.58
C MET A 107 -1.85 -9.81 -14.00
N ASP A 108 -0.76 -10.54 -14.27
CA ASP A 108 -0.54 -11.21 -15.55
C ASP A 108 -1.60 -12.30 -15.78
N GLU A 109 -1.93 -13.10 -14.77
CA GLU A 109 -2.98 -14.11 -14.86
C GLU A 109 -4.37 -13.48 -15.04
N VAL A 110 -4.66 -12.37 -14.39
CA VAL A 110 -5.90 -11.58 -14.59
C VAL A 110 -5.98 -11.07 -16.02
N ALA A 111 -4.87 -10.59 -16.59
CA ALA A 111 -4.81 -10.16 -17.98
C ALA A 111 -5.03 -11.32 -18.95
N GLN A 112 -4.48 -12.51 -18.68
CA GLN A 112 -4.73 -13.72 -19.47
C GLN A 112 -6.19 -14.18 -19.38
N ALA A 113 -6.87 -13.89 -18.28
CA ALA A 113 -8.31 -14.14 -18.12
C ALA A 113 -9.20 -13.09 -18.84
N GLY A 114 -8.61 -12.13 -19.55
CA GLY A 114 -9.32 -11.12 -20.35
C GLY A 114 -9.62 -9.81 -19.62
N ILE A 115 -9.09 -9.61 -18.41
CA ILE A 115 -9.25 -8.35 -17.65
C ILE A 115 -7.89 -7.65 -17.56
N ARG A 116 -7.81 -6.42 -18.06
CA ARG A 116 -6.56 -5.65 -18.07
C ARG A 116 -6.70 -4.38 -17.22
N LEU A 117 -5.69 -4.14 -16.39
CA LEU A 117 -5.49 -2.87 -15.71
C LEU A 117 -4.34 -2.12 -16.39
N VAL A 118 -4.60 -0.90 -16.83
CA VAL A 118 -3.62 -0.11 -17.59
C VAL A 118 -3.39 1.25 -16.94
N ASP A 119 -2.21 1.81 -17.16
CA ASP A 119 -1.91 3.21 -16.90
C ASP A 119 -2.08 4.05 -18.18
N PHE A 120 -2.12 5.40 -18.03
CA PHE A 120 -2.38 6.30 -19.15
C PHE A 120 -1.33 6.21 -20.27
N ARG A 121 -0.11 5.79 -19.98
CA ARG A 121 0.98 5.64 -20.94
C ARG A 121 0.81 4.42 -21.86
N LYS A 122 -0.03 3.47 -21.47
CA LYS A 122 -0.25 2.20 -22.18
C LYS A 122 -1.50 2.17 -23.05
N ILE A 123 -2.19 3.31 -23.20
CA ILE A 123 -3.41 3.41 -24.01
C ILE A 123 -3.16 4.17 -25.30
N GLY A 124 -4.03 3.95 -26.31
CA GLY A 124 -4.00 4.65 -27.58
C GLY A 124 -4.51 6.09 -27.46
N LYS A 125 -4.25 6.91 -28.50
CA LYS A 125 -4.68 8.32 -28.54
C LYS A 125 -6.21 8.49 -28.48
N LYS A 126 -6.95 7.56 -29.07
CA LYS A 126 -8.42 7.61 -29.10
C LYS A 126 -9.02 7.33 -27.72
N GLU A 127 -8.50 6.32 -27.06
CA GLU A 127 -8.87 5.94 -25.69
C GLU A 127 -8.47 7.03 -24.71
N GLY A 128 -7.26 7.61 -24.86
CA GLY A 128 -6.80 8.74 -24.06
C GLY A 128 -7.73 9.94 -24.15
N LYS A 129 -8.13 10.34 -25.35
CA LYS A 129 -9.09 11.44 -25.54
C LYS A 129 -10.44 11.16 -24.89
N TYR A 130 -10.93 9.93 -24.96
CA TYR A 130 -12.15 9.55 -24.28
C TYR A 130 -12.02 9.69 -22.76
N LEU A 131 -10.90 9.22 -22.19
CA LEU A 131 -10.66 9.29 -20.75
C LEU A 131 -10.48 10.72 -20.26
N GLU A 132 -9.84 11.59 -21.02
CA GLU A 132 -9.77 13.03 -20.74
C GLU A 132 -11.17 13.66 -20.69
N GLN A 133 -12.02 13.36 -21.66
CA GLN A 133 -13.40 13.83 -21.68
C GLN A 133 -14.21 13.27 -20.51
N TYR A 134 -14.02 12.00 -20.16
CA TYR A 134 -14.65 11.38 -19.00
C TYR A 134 -14.19 12.06 -17.70
N PHE A 135 -12.90 12.34 -17.58
CA PHE A 135 -12.35 13.06 -16.43
C PHE A 135 -13.02 14.43 -16.27
N ASP A 136 -13.06 15.22 -17.34
CA ASP A 136 -13.65 16.57 -17.31
C ASP A 136 -15.15 16.56 -16.96
N ALA A 137 -15.89 15.57 -17.45
CA ALA A 137 -17.33 15.47 -17.22
C ALA A 137 -17.72 14.87 -15.86
N GLU A 138 -17.03 13.79 -15.45
CA GLU A 138 -17.49 12.92 -14.37
C GLU A 138 -16.63 13.00 -13.11
N ILE A 139 -15.35 13.32 -13.21
CA ILE A 139 -14.41 13.33 -12.09
C ILE A 139 -14.06 14.75 -11.64
N ALA A 140 -13.62 15.60 -12.56
CA ALA A 140 -13.16 16.95 -12.25
C ALA A 140 -14.16 17.80 -11.45
N PRO A 141 -15.48 17.77 -11.75
CA PRO A 141 -16.47 18.52 -10.97
C PRO A 141 -16.62 18.06 -9.50
N LEU A 142 -16.19 16.82 -9.22
CA LEU A 142 -16.28 16.20 -7.89
C LEU A 142 -15.00 16.33 -7.07
N ILE A 143 -13.90 16.77 -7.71
CA ILE A 143 -12.63 16.98 -7.04
C ILE A 143 -12.61 18.32 -6.33
N SER A 144 -12.20 18.31 -5.07
CA SER A 144 -11.98 19.51 -4.26
C SER A 144 -10.52 19.56 -3.79
N PRO A 145 -9.61 20.16 -4.56
CA PRO A 145 -8.20 20.28 -4.17
C PRO A 145 -8.05 21.12 -2.89
N ILE A 146 -7.27 20.64 -1.95
CA ILE A 146 -6.91 21.36 -0.73
C ILE A 146 -5.54 22.00 -0.95
N VAL A 147 -5.49 23.33 -1.01
CA VAL A 147 -4.23 24.05 -1.20
C VAL A 147 -3.56 24.33 0.13
N VAL A 148 -2.37 23.79 0.34
CA VAL A 148 -1.59 24.00 1.57
C VAL A 148 -0.84 25.32 1.51
N GLY A 149 -0.89 26.11 2.58
CA GLY A 149 -0.20 27.41 2.67
C GLY A 149 -0.20 27.96 4.09
N LYS A 150 0.36 29.17 4.26
CA LYS A 150 0.48 29.80 5.59
C LYS A 150 -0.86 29.97 6.32
N ARG A 151 -1.95 30.20 5.57
CA ARG A 151 -3.32 30.38 6.13
C ARG A 151 -4.13 29.08 6.13
N GLN A 152 -3.69 28.08 5.44
CA GLN A 152 -4.32 26.77 5.33
C GLN A 152 -3.23 25.72 5.64
N PRO A 153 -3.12 25.29 6.90
CA PRO A 153 -2.13 24.28 7.29
C PRO A 153 -2.39 22.96 6.57
N PHE A 154 -1.42 22.06 6.66
CA PHE A 154 -1.53 20.72 6.10
C PHE A 154 -2.81 20.04 6.65
N PRO A 155 -3.67 19.50 5.76
CA PRO A 155 -4.94 18.90 6.18
C PRO A 155 -4.73 17.60 6.96
N PHE A 156 -5.69 17.25 7.79
CA PHE A 156 -5.75 15.94 8.39
C PHE A 156 -6.11 14.91 7.31
N LEU A 157 -5.19 14.02 7.01
CA LEU A 157 -5.40 12.94 6.03
C LEU A 157 -6.01 11.73 6.73
N LYS A 158 -7.08 11.19 6.14
CA LYS A 158 -7.71 9.96 6.64
C LYS A 158 -6.76 8.78 6.45
N ASN A 159 -6.67 7.93 7.45
CA ASN A 159 -5.92 6.69 7.36
C ASN A 159 -6.49 5.80 6.24
N LYS A 160 -5.59 5.12 5.50
CA LYS A 160 -5.92 4.33 4.29
C LYS A 160 -6.54 5.13 3.15
N GLY A 161 -6.50 6.47 3.21
CA GLY A 161 -6.91 7.34 2.11
C GLY A 161 -5.85 7.37 1.01
N ILE A 162 -6.30 7.47 -0.24
CA ILE A 162 -5.43 7.71 -1.41
C ILE A 162 -5.56 9.18 -1.76
N TYR A 163 -4.41 9.85 -1.89
CA TYR A 163 -4.34 11.28 -2.17
C TYR A 163 -3.32 11.52 -3.29
N ALA A 164 -3.69 12.32 -4.29
CA ALA A 164 -2.75 12.88 -5.23
C ALA A 164 -2.15 14.16 -4.65
N VAL A 165 -0.85 14.32 -4.78
CA VAL A 165 -0.13 15.52 -4.38
C VAL A 165 0.38 16.22 -5.62
N VAL A 166 0.00 17.47 -5.80
CA VAL A 166 0.35 18.28 -6.96
C VAL A 166 1.09 19.55 -6.55
N VAL A 167 2.03 19.99 -7.36
CA VAL A 167 2.70 21.27 -7.19
C VAL A 167 1.99 22.29 -8.09
N LEU A 168 1.40 23.30 -7.46
CA LEU A 168 0.70 24.39 -8.13
C LEU A 168 1.65 25.59 -8.25
N GLU A 169 2.04 25.93 -9.47
CA GLU A 169 2.84 27.11 -9.73
C GLU A 169 1.93 28.33 -9.94
N LYS A 170 2.22 29.40 -9.22
CA LYS A 170 1.58 30.69 -9.42
C LYS A 170 2.27 31.47 -10.54
N LYS A 171 1.56 32.40 -11.18
CA LYS A 171 2.09 33.33 -12.20
C LYS A 171 3.33 34.11 -11.75
N ASN A 172 3.60 34.21 -10.46
CA ASN A 172 4.78 34.87 -9.87
C ASN A 172 5.92 33.92 -9.48
N GLY A 173 5.90 32.66 -9.98
CA GLY A 173 6.92 31.64 -9.72
C GLY A 173 6.89 31.03 -8.31
N LYS A 174 5.88 31.35 -7.48
CA LYS A 174 5.73 30.73 -6.15
C LYS A 174 4.94 29.44 -6.27
N GLU A 175 5.52 28.38 -5.75
CA GLU A 175 4.89 27.07 -5.67
C GLU A 175 3.99 26.94 -4.44
N LYS A 176 2.93 26.17 -4.59
CA LYS A 176 2.06 25.72 -3.52
C LYS A 176 1.78 24.23 -3.68
N LEU A 177 1.60 23.54 -2.56
CA LEU A 177 1.18 22.15 -2.54
C LEU A 177 -0.34 22.08 -2.63
N GLY A 178 -0.84 21.27 -3.56
CA GLY A 178 -2.25 20.87 -3.64
C GLY A 178 -2.38 19.40 -3.26
N ILE A 179 -3.43 19.07 -2.50
CA ILE A 179 -3.76 17.69 -2.10
C ILE A 179 -5.16 17.38 -2.59
N ILE A 180 -5.28 16.31 -3.38
CA ILE A 180 -6.52 15.88 -4.00
C ILE A 180 -6.91 14.52 -3.41
N PRO A 181 -8.04 14.39 -2.68
CA PRO A 181 -8.55 13.10 -2.26
C PRO A 181 -9.01 12.27 -3.46
N CYS A 182 -8.44 11.05 -3.63
CA CYS A 182 -8.75 10.15 -4.76
C CYS A 182 -9.67 8.98 -4.38
N ASN A 183 -9.97 8.79 -3.11
CA ASN A 183 -10.80 7.69 -2.60
C ASN A 183 -12.18 8.19 -2.14
N SER A 184 -12.74 9.12 -2.84
CA SER A 184 -14.08 9.56 -2.51
C SER A 184 -15.08 8.50 -2.99
N GLY A 185 -16.13 8.19 -2.19
CA GLY A 185 -17.25 7.38 -2.64
C GLY A 185 -18.13 8.08 -3.69
N VAL A 186 -17.65 9.16 -4.30
CA VAL A 186 -18.38 10.02 -5.25
C VAL A 186 -18.13 9.64 -6.72
N PHE A 187 -17.02 8.98 -7.03
CA PHE A 187 -16.73 8.47 -8.37
C PHE A 187 -16.18 7.03 -8.32
N PRO A 188 -16.34 6.23 -9.40
CA PRO A 188 -15.81 4.88 -9.43
C PRO A 188 -14.29 4.88 -9.37
N ARG A 189 -13.70 3.96 -8.61
CA ARG A 189 -12.24 3.79 -8.58
C ARG A 189 -11.68 3.15 -9.85
N LEU A 190 -12.47 2.27 -10.49
CA LEU A 190 -12.14 1.65 -11.78
C LEU A 190 -12.93 2.35 -12.88
N VAL A 191 -12.24 2.92 -13.83
CA VAL A 191 -12.78 3.57 -15.03
C VAL A 191 -12.56 2.63 -16.21
N GLN A 192 -13.64 2.28 -16.89
CA GLN A 192 -13.54 1.42 -18.08
C GLN A 192 -12.93 2.18 -19.24
N VAL A 193 -11.93 1.57 -19.87
CA VAL A 193 -11.32 2.07 -21.10
C VAL A 193 -12.04 1.46 -22.31
N PRO A 194 -12.50 2.25 -23.29
CA PRO A 194 -13.17 1.70 -24.47
C PRO A 194 -12.25 0.78 -25.26
N GLY A 195 -12.75 -0.39 -25.70
CA GLY A 195 -11.98 -1.34 -26.47
C GLY A 195 -12.70 -2.70 -26.58
N GLU A 196 -12.02 -3.68 -27.19
CA GLU A 196 -12.54 -5.03 -27.37
C GLU A 196 -12.39 -5.90 -26.12
N GLU A 197 -11.42 -5.58 -25.24
CA GLU A 197 -11.16 -6.30 -24.00
C GLU A 197 -11.71 -5.52 -22.79
N GLU A 198 -12.02 -6.21 -21.69
CA GLU A 198 -12.35 -5.58 -20.41
C GLU A 198 -11.12 -4.88 -19.83
N THR A 199 -10.91 -3.65 -20.24
CA THR A 199 -9.78 -2.82 -19.86
C THR A 199 -10.24 -1.72 -18.92
N TYR A 200 -9.49 -1.55 -17.82
CA TYR A 200 -9.79 -0.59 -16.77
C TYR A 200 -8.58 0.26 -16.43
N MET A 201 -8.83 1.48 -15.97
CA MET A 201 -7.84 2.37 -15.38
C MET A 201 -8.28 2.78 -13.99
N LEU A 202 -7.33 2.90 -13.06
CA LEU A 202 -7.61 3.45 -11.75
C LEU A 202 -7.89 4.95 -11.85
N ALA A 203 -8.89 5.43 -11.11
CA ALA A 203 -9.24 6.85 -11.11
C ALA A 203 -8.07 7.75 -10.65
N GLU A 204 -7.25 7.29 -9.71
CA GLU A 204 -6.05 7.98 -9.28
C GLU A 204 -5.01 8.15 -10.40
N GLU A 205 -4.87 7.19 -11.31
CA GLU A 205 -4.01 7.31 -12.50
C GLU A 205 -4.51 8.40 -13.45
N LEU A 206 -5.84 8.46 -13.65
CA LEU A 206 -6.47 9.46 -14.48
C LEU A 206 -6.39 10.87 -13.87
N ILE A 207 -6.46 10.99 -12.54
CA ILE A 207 -6.31 12.26 -11.82
C ILE A 207 -4.87 12.80 -11.91
N LEU A 208 -3.89 11.91 -11.94
CA LEU A 208 -2.47 12.27 -12.01
C LEU A 208 -2.00 12.66 -13.42
N HIS A 209 -2.75 12.30 -14.47
CA HIS A 209 -2.48 12.68 -15.85
C HIS A 209 -2.87 14.11 -16.14
#